data_9f5fccbf227d151c61578dd61a675876
#
_entry.id   9f5fccbf227d151c61578dd61a675876
#
_cell.length_a   1.000
_cell.length_b   1.000
_cell.length_c   1.000
_cell.angle_alpha   90.00
_cell.angle_beta   90.00
_cell.angle_gamma   90.00
#
_symmetry.space_group_name_H-M   'P 1'
#
loop_
_entity.id
_entity.type
_entity.pdbx_description
1 polymer ?
#
loop_
_entity_poly.entity_id
_entity_poly.type
_entity_poly.pdbx_seq_one_letter_code
_entity_poly.pdbx_strand_id
1 'polypeptide(L)'
;MKKVNFTEMKNGTKEDYMFLDKLEKEYVDETADRILGFLSRMTSTLEGYKISRLEHSLQSATRAYKNKESEEMVVACLLHDIGDELAPLNHSEYAATVLKPYVSKKTHWIIEKHGEFQMYYYAHHLGADRFKREKYKDHKYYQATVDFCEKYDQCS
;
A
#
# COMPACT_ATOMS: atom_id res chain seq x y z
N MET A 1 -7.00 5.98 33.04
CA MET A 1 -6.39 6.79 31.99
C MET A 1 -7.11 8.14 31.92
N LYS A 2 -6.41 9.27 31.91
CA LYS A 2 -7.01 10.62 31.80
C LYS A 2 -7.76 10.72 30.47
N LYS A 3 -8.96 11.31 30.46
CA LYS A 3 -9.76 11.59 29.26
C LYS A 3 -10.21 13.04 29.30
N VAL A 4 -10.49 13.62 28.15
CA VAL A 4 -11.18 14.94 28.05
C VAL A 4 -12.65 14.79 28.45
N ASN A 5 -13.26 15.88 28.86
CA ASN A 5 -14.66 15.88 29.34
C ASN A 5 -15.68 16.34 28.30
N PHE A 6 -15.23 16.78 27.13
CA PHE A 6 -16.13 17.22 26.08
C PHE A 6 -16.51 16.08 25.13
N THR A 7 -17.68 16.16 24.52
CA THR A 7 -18.18 15.29 23.45
C THR A 7 -18.33 16.02 22.12
N GLU A 8 -18.41 17.35 22.14
CA GLU A 8 -18.42 18.20 20.95
C GLU A 8 -17.10 18.96 20.88
N MET A 9 -16.43 18.90 19.73
CA MET A 9 -15.10 19.49 19.51
C MET A 9 -15.03 20.97 19.88
N LYS A 10 -16.10 21.76 19.60
CA LYS A 10 -16.18 23.19 19.93
C LYS A 10 -16.08 23.50 21.41
N ASN A 11 -16.32 22.51 22.29
CA ASN A 11 -16.33 22.67 23.75
C ASN A 11 -14.97 22.33 24.38
N GLY A 12 -13.99 21.87 23.61
CA GLY A 12 -12.65 21.55 24.08
C GLY A 12 -11.84 22.82 24.40
N THR A 13 -11.05 22.78 25.47
CA THR A 13 -10.10 23.82 25.85
C THR A 13 -8.76 23.63 25.12
N LYS A 14 -7.90 24.65 25.17
CA LYS A 14 -6.52 24.56 24.67
C LYS A 14 -5.76 23.41 25.34
N GLU A 15 -5.91 23.25 26.65
CA GLU A 15 -5.26 22.22 27.45
C GLU A 15 -5.72 20.82 27.06
N ASP A 16 -7.01 20.66 26.74
CA ASP A 16 -7.56 19.41 26.23
C ASP A 16 -6.93 19.04 24.88
N TYR A 17 -6.84 20.00 23.96
CA TYR A 17 -6.26 19.75 22.65
C TYR A 17 -4.74 19.49 22.70
N MET A 18 -4.00 20.18 23.57
CA MET A 18 -2.59 19.87 23.77
C MET A 18 -2.37 18.46 24.33
N PHE A 19 -3.27 18.01 25.22
CA PHE A 19 -3.24 16.65 25.74
C PHE A 19 -3.55 15.62 24.65
N LEU A 20 -4.56 15.85 23.82
CA LEU A 20 -4.92 14.97 22.70
C LEU A 20 -3.82 14.92 21.64
N ASP A 21 -3.22 16.06 21.27
CA ASP A 21 -2.10 16.15 20.31
C ASP A 21 -0.90 15.29 20.76
N LYS A 22 -0.60 15.31 22.07
CA LYS A 22 0.46 14.43 22.60
C LYS A 22 0.12 12.96 22.40
N LEU A 23 -1.10 12.54 22.73
CA LEU A 23 -1.52 11.14 22.56
C LEU A 23 -1.57 10.74 21.08
N GLU A 24 -1.98 11.65 20.20
CA GLU A 24 -2.00 11.40 18.77
C GLU A 24 -0.60 11.19 18.20
N LYS A 25 0.39 11.97 18.65
CA LYS A 25 1.79 11.78 18.26
C LYS A 25 2.32 10.41 18.67
N GLU A 26 2.09 10.03 19.94
CA GLU A 26 2.44 8.69 20.43
C GLU A 26 1.78 7.59 19.60
N TYR A 27 0.50 7.75 19.25
CA TYR A 27 -0.23 6.82 18.40
C TYR A 27 0.31 6.77 16.96
N VAL A 28 0.71 7.91 16.38
CA VAL A 28 1.33 7.97 15.04
C VAL A 28 2.67 7.23 15.02
N ASP A 29 3.48 7.34 16.06
CA ASP A 29 4.78 6.66 16.15
C ASP A 29 4.65 5.12 16.11
N GLU A 30 3.52 4.58 16.55
CA GLU A 30 3.22 3.13 16.49
C GLU A 30 2.60 2.67 15.16
N THR A 31 2.54 3.51 14.15
CA THR A 31 1.88 3.20 12.86
C THR A 31 2.49 1.98 12.17
N ALA A 32 3.81 1.85 12.19
CA ALA A 32 4.50 0.72 11.57
C ALA A 32 4.09 -0.62 12.21
N ASP A 33 4.00 -0.69 13.53
CA ASP A 33 3.60 -1.90 14.25
C ASP A 33 2.16 -2.29 13.91
N ARG A 34 1.25 -1.32 13.79
CA ARG A 34 -0.13 -1.58 13.38
C ARG A 34 -0.23 -2.09 11.94
N ILE A 35 0.55 -1.52 11.02
CA ILE A 35 0.61 -1.97 9.62
C ILE A 35 1.16 -3.39 9.54
N LEU A 36 2.25 -3.70 10.23
CA LEU A 36 2.83 -5.04 10.27
C LEU A 36 1.88 -6.04 10.90
N GLY A 37 1.18 -5.66 11.98
CA GLY A 37 0.15 -6.47 12.60
C GLY A 37 -1.04 -6.73 11.68
N PHE A 38 -1.39 -5.80 10.80
CA PHE A 38 -2.41 -5.99 9.76
C PHE A 38 -1.90 -6.95 8.67
N LEU A 39 -0.72 -6.70 8.12
CA LEU A 39 -0.09 -7.54 7.10
C LEU A 39 0.03 -9.00 7.55
N SER A 40 0.42 -9.24 8.80
CA SER A 40 0.58 -10.60 9.35
C SER A 40 -0.73 -11.43 9.36
N ARG A 41 -1.90 -10.79 9.28
CA ARG A 41 -3.20 -11.46 9.20
C ARG A 41 -3.64 -11.82 7.78
N MET A 42 -2.94 -11.34 6.76
CA MET A 42 -3.26 -11.60 5.34
C MET A 42 -2.90 -13.01 4.88
N THR A 43 -2.96 -13.98 5.79
CA THR A 43 -2.68 -15.41 5.52
C THR A 43 -3.87 -16.16 4.94
N SER A 44 -5.10 -15.65 5.11
CA SER A 44 -6.35 -16.31 4.71
C SER A 44 -7.24 -15.45 3.82
N THR A 45 -6.70 -14.39 3.24
CA THR A 45 -7.41 -13.50 2.31
C THR A 45 -7.31 -14.01 0.87
N LEU A 46 -8.33 -13.76 0.06
CA LEU A 46 -8.39 -13.97 -1.38
C LEU A 46 -7.98 -15.41 -1.79
N GLU A 47 -8.85 -16.37 -1.52
CA GLU A 47 -8.67 -17.78 -1.85
C GLU A 47 -8.54 -18.03 -3.38
N GLY A 48 -7.93 -19.15 -3.75
CA GLY A 48 -7.78 -19.58 -5.14
C GLY A 48 -6.36 -19.45 -5.69
N TYR A 49 -5.49 -18.70 -5.06
CA TYR A 49 -4.06 -18.65 -5.39
C TYR A 49 -3.29 -19.76 -4.65
N LYS A 50 -2.09 -20.11 -5.16
CA LYS A 50 -1.22 -21.12 -4.53
C LYS A 50 -0.57 -20.65 -3.24
N ILE A 51 -0.47 -19.34 -3.06
CA ILE A 51 0.15 -18.67 -1.91
C ILE A 51 -0.83 -17.64 -1.31
N SER A 52 -0.65 -17.34 -0.04
CA SER A 52 -1.40 -16.28 0.64
C SER A 52 -0.94 -14.89 0.21
N ARG A 53 -1.74 -13.88 0.49
CA ARG A 53 -1.36 -12.48 0.25
C ARG A 53 -0.15 -12.05 1.08
N LEU A 54 0.00 -12.59 2.27
CA LEU A 54 1.21 -12.37 3.06
C LEU A 54 2.45 -12.94 2.36
N GLU A 55 2.39 -14.17 1.85
CA GLU A 55 3.51 -14.78 1.14
C GLU A 55 3.84 -14.02 -0.14
N HIS A 56 2.84 -13.59 -0.91
CA HIS A 56 3.02 -12.72 -2.08
C HIS A 56 3.76 -11.43 -1.71
N SER A 57 3.31 -10.72 -0.68
CA SER A 57 3.94 -9.50 -0.18
C SER A 57 5.39 -9.71 0.24
N LEU A 58 5.66 -10.81 0.97
CA LEU A 58 7.01 -11.17 1.39
C LEU A 58 7.92 -11.55 0.21
N GLN A 59 7.40 -12.26 -0.79
CA GLN A 59 8.15 -12.60 -2.01
C GLN A 59 8.48 -11.36 -2.81
N SER A 60 7.51 -10.47 -3.03
CA SER A 60 7.69 -9.21 -3.74
C SER A 60 8.80 -8.36 -3.08
N ALA A 61 8.70 -8.14 -1.77
CA ALA A 61 9.72 -7.42 -1.00
C ALA A 61 11.10 -8.10 -1.04
N THR A 62 11.14 -9.43 -0.95
CA THR A 62 12.39 -10.21 -1.01
C THR A 62 13.08 -10.07 -2.36
N ARG A 63 12.32 -10.05 -3.46
CA ARG A 63 12.85 -9.81 -4.81
C ARG A 63 13.46 -8.41 -4.94
N ALA A 64 12.74 -7.39 -4.47
CA ALA A 64 13.24 -6.02 -4.47
C ALA A 64 14.53 -5.89 -3.64
N TYR A 65 14.58 -6.49 -2.45
CA TYR A 65 15.76 -6.50 -1.60
C TYR A 65 16.96 -7.19 -2.28
N LYS A 66 16.76 -8.37 -2.88
CA LYS A 66 17.81 -9.10 -3.62
C LYS A 66 18.30 -8.33 -4.83
N ASN A 67 17.44 -7.56 -5.47
CA ASN A 67 17.79 -6.67 -6.59
C ASN A 67 18.47 -5.37 -6.13
N LYS A 68 18.72 -5.21 -4.82
CA LYS A 68 19.36 -4.02 -4.23
C LYS A 68 18.57 -2.72 -4.48
N GLU A 69 17.26 -2.83 -4.51
CA GLU A 69 16.39 -1.66 -4.55
C GLU A 69 16.52 -0.84 -3.26
N SER A 70 16.07 0.41 -3.30
CA SER A 70 16.02 1.26 -2.11
C SER A 70 15.12 0.64 -1.04
N GLU A 71 15.38 0.96 0.23
CA GLU A 71 14.53 0.57 1.35
C GLU A 71 13.07 0.98 1.13
N GLU A 72 12.86 2.19 0.62
CA GLU A 72 11.54 2.70 0.22
C GLU A 72 10.83 1.75 -0.76
N MET A 73 11.53 1.25 -1.79
CA MET A 73 10.95 0.33 -2.77
C MET A 73 10.69 -1.06 -2.15
N VAL A 74 11.56 -1.54 -1.28
CA VAL A 74 11.36 -2.82 -0.57
C VAL A 74 10.09 -2.75 0.30
N VAL A 75 9.92 -1.66 1.05
CA VAL A 75 8.70 -1.43 1.85
C VAL A 75 7.47 -1.27 0.96
N ALA A 76 7.59 -0.58 -0.17
CA ALA A 76 6.49 -0.45 -1.12
C ALA A 76 6.07 -1.81 -1.71
N CYS A 77 7.03 -2.67 -2.06
CA CYS A 77 6.76 -4.05 -2.48
C CYS A 77 6.08 -4.88 -1.39
N LEU A 78 6.48 -4.69 -0.13
CA LEU A 78 5.86 -5.39 1.00
C LEU A 78 4.39 -5.01 1.22
N LEU A 79 4.03 -3.76 0.93
CA LEU A 79 2.73 -3.19 1.31
C LEU A 79 1.82 -2.88 0.11
N HIS A 80 2.22 -3.19 -1.13
CA HIS A 80 1.46 -2.78 -2.32
C HIS A 80 0.03 -3.33 -2.36
N ASP A 81 -0.19 -4.53 -1.83
CA ASP A 81 -1.49 -5.21 -1.76
C ASP A 81 -2.16 -5.15 -0.38
N ILE A 82 -1.67 -4.31 0.54
CA ILE A 82 -2.25 -4.21 1.90
C ILE A 82 -3.73 -3.80 1.89
N GLY A 83 -4.21 -3.26 0.79
CA GLY A 83 -5.61 -2.89 0.58
C GLY A 83 -6.53 -4.04 0.22
N ASP A 84 -6.05 -5.22 -0.14
CA ASP A 84 -6.86 -6.32 -0.65
C ASP A 84 -7.97 -6.76 0.30
N GLU A 85 -7.73 -6.73 1.61
CA GLU A 85 -8.74 -7.11 2.61
C GLU A 85 -9.80 -6.02 2.84
N LEU A 86 -9.39 -4.75 2.85
CA LEU A 86 -10.27 -3.63 3.22
C LEU A 86 -10.87 -2.88 2.03
N ALA A 87 -10.18 -2.88 0.91
CA ALA A 87 -10.52 -2.11 -0.27
C ALA A 87 -10.24 -2.89 -1.57
N PRO A 88 -10.79 -4.11 -1.77
CA PRO A 88 -10.42 -4.97 -2.90
C PRO A 88 -10.71 -4.36 -4.28
N LEU A 89 -11.64 -3.41 -4.40
CA LEU A 89 -11.95 -2.74 -5.65
C LEU A 89 -10.97 -1.62 -6.01
N ASN A 90 -10.22 -1.12 -5.04
CA ASN A 90 -9.25 -0.03 -5.20
C ASN A 90 -8.03 -0.20 -4.27
N HIS A 91 -7.59 -1.45 -4.08
CA HIS A 91 -6.49 -1.80 -3.18
C HIS A 91 -5.21 -0.99 -3.45
N SER A 92 -4.91 -0.74 -4.71
CA SER A 92 -3.73 0.03 -5.12
C SER A 92 -3.76 1.48 -4.61
N GLU A 93 -4.91 2.13 -4.71
CA GLU A 93 -5.12 3.49 -4.18
C GLU A 93 -5.06 3.50 -2.65
N TYR A 94 -5.62 2.48 -2.01
CA TYR A 94 -5.55 2.31 -0.56
C TYR A 94 -4.10 2.17 -0.09
N ALA A 95 -3.33 1.25 -0.68
CA ALA A 95 -1.92 1.05 -0.37
C ALA A 95 -1.10 2.33 -0.60
N ALA A 96 -1.31 3.00 -1.74
CA ALA A 96 -0.65 4.26 -2.05
C ALA A 96 -0.98 5.36 -1.02
N THR A 97 -2.21 5.43 -0.55
CA THR A 97 -2.63 6.40 0.49
C THR A 97 -1.94 6.13 1.82
N VAL A 98 -1.84 4.87 2.24
CA VAL A 98 -1.12 4.48 3.46
C VAL A 98 0.36 4.85 3.37
N LEU A 99 0.98 4.62 2.22
CA LEU A 99 2.40 4.87 1.98
C LEU A 99 2.74 6.36 1.73
N LYS A 100 1.78 7.16 1.28
CA LYS A 100 1.98 8.55 0.82
C LYS A 100 2.82 9.44 1.73
N PRO A 101 2.68 9.41 3.07
CA PRO A 101 3.49 10.26 3.95
C PRO A 101 4.97 9.87 4.02
N TYR A 102 5.33 8.66 3.58
CA TYR A 102 6.62 8.01 3.85
C TYR A 102 7.46 7.78 2.61
N VAL A 103 6.89 7.91 1.41
CA VAL A 103 7.54 7.57 0.15
C VAL A 103 7.61 8.75 -0.82
N SER A 104 8.50 8.66 -1.80
CA SER A 104 8.63 9.63 -2.87
C SER A 104 7.37 9.65 -3.77
N LYS A 105 7.18 10.76 -4.51
CA LYS A 105 6.12 10.86 -5.52
C LYS A 105 6.20 9.75 -6.58
N LYS A 106 7.41 9.27 -6.89
CA LYS A 106 7.62 8.17 -7.83
C LYS A 106 7.04 6.88 -7.27
N THR A 107 7.44 6.50 -6.08
CA THR A 107 6.98 5.26 -5.43
C THR A 107 5.48 5.28 -5.15
N HIS A 108 4.96 6.41 -4.65
CA HIS A 108 3.52 6.60 -4.49
C HIS A 108 2.75 6.33 -5.80
N TRP A 109 3.20 6.92 -6.91
CA TRP A 109 2.55 6.76 -8.20
C TRP A 109 2.62 5.31 -8.72
N ILE A 110 3.77 4.63 -8.54
CA ILE A 110 3.95 3.22 -8.89
C ILE A 110 2.90 2.38 -8.16
N ILE A 111 2.79 2.52 -6.85
CA ILE A 111 1.85 1.75 -6.04
C ILE A 111 0.40 2.11 -6.38
N GLU A 112 0.09 3.38 -6.57
CA GLU A 112 -1.27 3.81 -6.96
C GLU A 112 -1.74 3.19 -8.29
N LYS A 113 -0.83 2.95 -9.24
CA LYS A 113 -1.17 2.48 -10.58
C LYS A 113 -0.87 1.00 -10.80
N HIS A 114 -0.19 0.30 -9.89
CA HIS A 114 0.27 -1.07 -10.13
C HIS A 114 -0.86 -2.02 -10.53
N GLY A 115 -2.01 -1.97 -9.89
CA GLY A 115 -3.14 -2.86 -10.21
C GLY A 115 -3.64 -2.67 -11.65
N GLU A 116 -3.67 -1.43 -12.17
CA GLU A 116 -4.02 -1.18 -13.56
C GLU A 116 -2.92 -1.65 -14.53
N PHE A 117 -1.66 -1.55 -14.14
CA PHE A 117 -0.53 -2.06 -14.92
C PHE A 117 -0.49 -3.59 -14.89
N GLN A 118 -0.83 -4.21 -13.79
CA GLN A 118 -0.90 -5.66 -13.60
C GLN A 118 -1.98 -6.30 -14.50
N MET A 119 -3.05 -5.60 -14.85
CA MET A 119 -4.06 -6.04 -15.81
C MET A 119 -3.48 -6.46 -17.16
N TYR A 120 -2.29 -5.98 -17.54
CA TYR A 120 -1.60 -6.38 -18.76
C TYR A 120 -1.42 -7.90 -18.87
N TYR A 121 -1.24 -8.59 -17.76
CA TYR A 121 -0.97 -10.03 -17.75
C TYR A 121 -2.24 -10.90 -17.85
N TYR A 122 -3.40 -10.43 -17.36
CA TYR A 122 -4.59 -11.27 -17.24
C TYR A 122 -5.90 -10.71 -17.81
N ALA A 123 -6.02 -9.40 -18.02
CA ALA A 123 -7.31 -8.79 -18.37
C ALA A 123 -7.95 -9.34 -19.65
N HIS A 124 -7.14 -9.70 -20.66
CA HIS A 124 -7.62 -10.27 -21.91
C HIS A 124 -8.29 -11.65 -21.74
N HIS A 125 -7.93 -12.41 -20.71
CA HIS A 125 -8.61 -13.66 -20.36
C HIS A 125 -10.02 -13.43 -19.78
N LEU A 126 -10.27 -12.23 -19.28
CA LEU A 126 -11.57 -11.80 -18.73
C LEU A 126 -12.38 -10.94 -19.72
N GLY A 127 -11.93 -10.85 -20.99
CA GLY A 127 -12.58 -10.03 -22.01
C GLY A 127 -12.38 -8.52 -21.83
N ALA A 128 -11.44 -8.10 -21.00
CA ALA A 128 -11.09 -6.70 -20.76
C ALA A 128 -9.82 -6.28 -21.52
N ASP A 129 -9.60 -4.97 -21.62
CA ASP A 129 -8.45 -4.40 -22.32
C ASP A 129 -7.17 -4.49 -21.47
N ARG A 130 -6.23 -5.35 -21.89
CA ARG A 130 -4.91 -5.48 -21.28
C ARG A 130 -4.00 -4.27 -21.52
N PHE A 131 -4.27 -3.46 -22.53
CA PHE A 131 -3.45 -2.31 -22.88
C PHE A 131 -3.91 -1.01 -22.20
N LYS A 132 -4.81 -1.10 -21.26
CA LYS A 132 -5.34 0.06 -20.52
C LYS A 132 -4.27 0.95 -19.91
N ARG A 133 -3.11 0.38 -19.52
CA ARG A 133 -1.94 1.11 -19.00
C ARG A 133 -1.29 2.04 -20.04
N GLU A 134 -1.48 1.81 -21.36
CA GLU A 134 -0.84 2.60 -22.42
C GLU A 134 -1.30 4.07 -22.45
N LYS A 135 -2.42 4.40 -21.83
CA LYS A 135 -2.82 5.80 -21.61
C LYS A 135 -1.80 6.61 -20.80
N TYR A 136 -0.91 5.93 -20.07
CA TYR A 136 0.16 6.53 -19.27
C TYR A 136 1.54 6.46 -19.91
N LYS A 137 1.67 6.00 -21.16
CA LYS A 137 2.96 5.77 -21.85
C LYS A 137 3.92 6.96 -21.80
N ASP A 138 3.38 8.17 -21.82
CA ASP A 138 4.16 9.42 -21.79
C ASP A 138 4.42 9.93 -20.36
N HIS A 139 3.93 9.24 -19.34
CA HIS A 139 4.16 9.62 -17.96
C HIS A 139 5.57 9.21 -17.51
N LYS A 140 6.29 10.13 -16.86
CA LYS A 140 7.69 9.95 -16.45
C LYS A 140 7.96 8.70 -15.59
N TYR A 141 6.95 8.14 -14.93
CA TYR A 141 7.05 6.94 -14.10
C TYR A 141 6.45 5.69 -14.74
N TYR A 142 6.01 5.78 -16.00
CA TYR A 142 5.42 4.65 -16.72
C TYR A 142 6.33 3.42 -16.70
N GLN A 143 7.56 3.57 -17.19
CA GLN A 143 8.50 2.45 -17.26
C GLN A 143 8.84 1.88 -15.89
N ALA A 144 8.96 2.72 -14.87
CA ALA A 144 9.21 2.26 -13.51
C ALA A 144 8.05 1.42 -12.94
N THR A 145 6.81 1.71 -13.34
CA THR A 145 5.64 0.90 -12.94
C THR A 145 5.55 -0.40 -13.74
N VAL A 146 5.91 -0.38 -15.02
CA VAL A 146 6.08 -1.64 -15.81
C VAL A 146 7.12 -2.53 -15.13
N ASP A 147 8.28 -1.99 -14.79
CA ASP A 147 9.38 -2.71 -14.15
C ASP A 147 8.98 -3.28 -12.77
N PHE A 148 8.22 -2.51 -11.99
CA PHE A 148 7.67 -2.96 -10.70
C PHE A 148 6.77 -4.19 -10.88
N CYS A 149 5.78 -4.11 -11.77
CA CYS A 149 4.87 -5.21 -12.03
C CYS A 149 5.60 -6.45 -12.57
N GLU A 150 6.56 -6.26 -13.48
CA GLU A 150 7.30 -7.36 -14.11
C GLU A 150 8.24 -8.07 -13.14
N LYS A 151 8.97 -7.31 -12.33
CA LYS A 151 10.06 -7.84 -11.50
C LYS A 151 9.64 -8.28 -10.11
N TYR A 152 8.59 -7.67 -9.56
CA TYR A 152 8.24 -7.84 -8.14
C TYR A 152 6.82 -8.34 -7.92
N ASP A 153 5.83 -7.87 -8.67
CA ASP A 153 4.43 -8.16 -8.42
C ASP A 153 3.96 -9.45 -9.14
N GLN A 154 3.91 -9.46 -10.46
CA GLN A 154 3.34 -10.57 -11.23
C GLN A 154 4.08 -11.91 -11.09
N CYS A 155 5.27 -11.92 -10.57
CA CYS A 155 6.14 -13.09 -10.43
C CYS A 155 6.29 -13.58 -8.98
N SER A 156 5.52 -13.00 -8.07
CA SER A 156 5.57 -13.31 -6.63
C SER A 156 4.40 -14.14 -6.18
#